data_7bc3132548bfd1bb37a9d1f6a9d9f02e
#
_entry.id   7bc3132548bfd1bb37a9d1f6a9d9f02e
#
_cell.length_a   1.000
_cell.length_b   1.000
_cell.length_c   1.000
_cell.angle_alpha   90.00
_cell.angle_beta   90.00
_cell.angle_gamma   90.00
#
_symmetry.space_group_name_H-M   'P 1'
#
loop_
_entity.id
_entity.type
_entity.pdbx_description
1 polymer ?
#
loop_
_entity_poly.entity_id
_entity_poly.type
_entity_poly.pdbx_seq_one_letter_code
_entity_poly.pdbx_strand_id
1 'polypeptide(L)'
;MGPRVGIAGYGLAGRYFHAPLLKGVGFDVVGVLTKNPERKKAAESDFPAVGVVENIEQLLELDLDLLVVASANNAHASQAITGLKAGVPVVIDKPMGRTLKETEEIIQASKQFNTPVTTFFNRKWDSDALTIKKVISDGVIGKIFRLESRFERFREAINPGSWRENQNASEGGCILLDLQPHLLSTALDWFDA
;
A
#
# COMPACT_ATOMS: atom_id res chain seq x y z
N MET A 1 19.34 -9.42 14.06
CA MET A 1 18.54 -9.40 12.82
C MET A 1 17.18 -8.82 13.16
N GLY A 2 16.68 -7.91 12.33
CA GLY A 2 15.33 -7.38 12.47
C GLY A 2 14.26 -8.35 12.00
N PRO A 3 12.96 -8.01 12.16
CA PRO A 3 11.87 -8.80 11.58
C PRO A 3 12.02 -8.91 10.06
N ARG A 4 11.75 -10.10 9.52
CA ARG A 4 11.94 -10.45 8.10
C ARG A 4 10.74 -10.01 7.27
N VAL A 5 10.96 -9.20 6.24
CA VAL A 5 9.86 -8.70 5.40
C VAL A 5 10.05 -9.05 3.93
N GLY A 6 8.95 -9.50 3.31
CA GLY A 6 8.82 -9.67 1.88
C GLY A 6 8.01 -8.54 1.26
N ILE A 7 8.46 -8.03 0.10
CA ILE A 7 7.76 -6.98 -0.65
C ILE A 7 7.26 -7.54 -1.98
N ALA A 8 5.95 -7.67 -2.11
CA ALA A 8 5.30 -8.03 -3.37
C ALA A 8 5.10 -6.78 -4.23
N GLY A 9 5.93 -6.61 -5.26
CA GLY A 9 5.94 -5.45 -6.13
C GLY A 9 7.03 -4.43 -5.76
N TYR A 10 7.98 -4.21 -6.68
CA TYR A 10 9.11 -3.29 -6.50
C TYR A 10 9.05 -2.13 -7.50
N GLY A 11 7.84 -1.56 -7.63
CA GLY A 11 7.57 -0.33 -8.39
C GLY A 11 7.81 0.92 -7.54
N LEU A 12 7.08 2.01 -7.88
CA LEU A 12 7.18 3.29 -7.16
C LEU A 12 6.93 3.11 -5.65
N ALA A 13 5.84 2.46 -5.27
CA ALA A 13 5.49 2.31 -3.86
C ALA A 13 6.46 1.37 -3.13
N GLY A 14 6.69 0.16 -3.65
CA GLY A 14 7.57 -0.80 -3.00
C GLY A 14 8.99 -0.29 -2.80
N ARG A 15 9.58 0.33 -3.85
CA ARG A 15 10.98 0.79 -3.81
C ARG A 15 11.18 2.09 -3.07
N TYR A 16 10.31 3.09 -3.30
CA TYR A 16 10.57 4.46 -2.82
C TYR A 16 9.79 4.85 -1.56
N PHE A 17 8.77 4.08 -1.18
CA PHE A 17 8.01 4.32 0.05
C PHE A 17 8.23 3.19 1.06
N HIS A 18 7.83 1.95 0.73
CA HIS A 18 7.90 0.86 1.71
C HIS A 18 9.32 0.46 2.08
N ALA A 19 10.20 0.21 1.11
CA ALA A 19 11.54 -0.29 1.38
C ALA A 19 12.37 0.66 2.27
N PRO A 20 12.42 1.99 2.05
CA PRO A 20 13.15 2.92 2.92
C PRO A 20 12.56 3.00 4.33
N LEU A 21 11.23 3.00 4.46
CA LEU A 21 10.57 3.05 5.76
C LEU A 21 10.85 1.79 6.58
N LEU A 22 10.73 0.60 5.97
CA LEU A 22 11.03 -0.67 6.61
C LEU A 22 12.49 -0.74 7.09
N LYS A 23 13.43 -0.34 6.23
CA LYS A 23 14.84 -0.25 6.60
C LYS A 23 15.07 0.76 7.73
N GLY A 24 14.40 1.90 7.69
CA GLY A 24 14.52 2.96 8.70
C GLY A 24 14.05 2.54 10.09
N VAL A 25 13.13 1.59 10.19
CA VAL A 25 12.60 1.04 11.46
C VAL A 25 13.20 -0.32 11.80
N GLY A 26 14.25 -0.76 11.08
CA GLY A 26 15.03 -1.95 11.45
C GLY A 26 14.47 -3.29 10.94
N PHE A 27 13.61 -3.30 9.92
CA PHE A 27 13.21 -4.53 9.25
C PHE A 27 14.27 -5.00 8.25
N ASP A 28 14.43 -6.31 8.14
CA ASP A 28 15.28 -6.95 7.15
C ASP A 28 14.46 -7.31 5.89
N VAL A 29 14.65 -6.59 4.79
CA VAL A 29 14.03 -6.93 3.50
C VAL A 29 14.71 -8.15 2.92
N VAL A 30 14.09 -9.32 3.09
CA VAL A 30 14.67 -10.62 2.70
C VAL A 30 14.17 -11.12 1.35
N GLY A 31 13.03 -10.59 0.85
CA GLY A 31 12.43 -11.02 -0.39
C GLY A 31 11.74 -9.90 -1.15
N VAL A 32 11.85 -9.92 -2.48
CA VAL A 32 11.13 -9.03 -3.40
C VAL A 32 10.51 -9.84 -4.51
N LEU A 33 9.20 -9.70 -4.70
CA LEU A 33 8.49 -10.28 -5.82
C LEU A 33 8.44 -9.29 -6.98
N THR A 34 9.07 -9.62 -8.09
CA THR A 34 8.97 -8.87 -9.34
C THR A 34 9.38 -9.70 -10.55
N LYS A 35 8.63 -9.57 -11.66
CA LYS A 35 8.97 -10.16 -12.96
C LYS A 35 9.70 -9.17 -13.88
N ASN A 36 9.81 -7.92 -13.49
CA ASN A 36 10.46 -6.88 -14.29
C ASN A 36 11.98 -6.92 -14.09
N PRO A 37 12.82 -7.09 -15.15
CA PRO A 37 14.26 -7.22 -15.02
C PRO A 37 14.95 -6.00 -14.41
N GLU A 38 14.46 -4.80 -14.71
CA GLU A 38 15.05 -3.57 -14.17
C GLU A 38 14.78 -3.44 -12.66
N ARG A 39 13.56 -3.81 -12.24
CA ARG A 39 13.20 -3.81 -10.82
C ARG A 39 13.93 -4.90 -10.04
N LYS A 40 14.21 -6.04 -10.68
CA LYS A 40 15.07 -7.08 -10.12
C LYS A 40 16.46 -6.53 -9.82
N LYS A 41 17.13 -5.96 -10.82
CA LYS A 41 18.45 -5.32 -10.64
C LYS A 41 18.44 -4.23 -9.56
N ALA A 42 17.35 -3.44 -9.51
CA ALA A 42 17.19 -2.42 -8.50
C ALA A 42 17.08 -3.01 -7.09
N ALA A 43 16.30 -4.07 -6.89
CA ALA A 43 16.15 -4.74 -5.61
C ALA A 43 17.48 -5.35 -5.14
N GLU A 44 18.20 -6.04 -6.01
CA GLU A 44 19.54 -6.62 -5.74
C GLU A 44 20.58 -5.54 -5.39
N SER A 45 20.48 -4.36 -6.01
CA SER A 45 21.34 -3.21 -5.68
C SER A 45 20.99 -2.57 -4.34
N ASP A 46 19.69 -2.41 -4.06
CA ASP A 46 19.21 -1.76 -2.83
C ASP A 46 19.38 -2.68 -1.60
N PHE A 47 19.34 -4.01 -1.81
CA PHE A 47 19.49 -5.05 -0.79
C PHE A 47 20.31 -6.23 -1.33
N PRO A 48 21.64 -6.23 -1.14
CA PRO A 48 22.53 -7.23 -1.77
C PRO A 48 22.23 -8.71 -1.44
N ALA A 49 21.56 -8.97 -0.31
CA ALA A 49 21.20 -10.32 0.13
C ALA A 49 19.74 -10.70 -0.14
N VAL A 50 18.99 -9.87 -0.89
CA VAL A 50 17.55 -10.10 -1.14
C VAL A 50 17.32 -11.27 -2.08
N GLY A 51 16.35 -12.13 -1.75
CA GLY A 51 15.81 -13.12 -2.67
C GLY A 51 14.82 -12.45 -3.65
N VAL A 52 15.11 -12.43 -4.95
CA VAL A 52 14.15 -11.95 -5.94
C VAL A 52 13.39 -13.13 -6.55
N VAL A 53 12.07 -13.10 -6.40
CA VAL A 53 11.17 -14.20 -6.77
C VAL A 53 10.10 -13.73 -7.77
N GLU A 54 9.41 -14.68 -8.42
CA GLU A 54 8.45 -14.40 -9.49
C GLU A 54 6.98 -14.59 -9.11
N ASN A 55 6.71 -15.26 -7.98
CA ASN A 55 5.35 -15.49 -7.48
C ASN A 55 5.29 -15.34 -5.95
N ILE A 56 4.07 -15.29 -5.42
CA ILE A 56 3.83 -15.02 -4.00
C ILE A 56 4.19 -16.25 -3.14
N GLU A 57 4.03 -17.45 -3.64
CA GLU A 57 4.34 -18.68 -2.94
C GLU A 57 5.84 -18.75 -2.62
N GLN A 58 6.70 -18.50 -3.61
CA GLN A 58 8.15 -18.41 -3.42
C GLN A 58 8.55 -17.30 -2.43
N LEU A 59 7.82 -16.17 -2.41
CA LEU A 59 8.09 -15.11 -1.46
C LEU A 59 7.80 -15.55 -0.02
N LEU A 60 6.71 -16.28 0.19
CA LEU A 60 6.30 -16.79 1.50
C LEU A 60 7.21 -17.93 2.02
N GLU A 61 7.89 -18.66 1.12
CA GLU A 61 8.90 -19.66 1.49
C GLU A 61 10.16 -19.06 2.16
N LEU A 62 10.30 -17.73 2.13
CA LEU A 62 11.44 -17.03 2.74
C LEU A 62 11.28 -16.80 4.25
N ASP A 63 10.29 -17.39 4.90
CA ASP A 63 10.05 -17.29 6.35
C ASP A 63 9.89 -15.82 6.80
N LEU A 64 8.73 -15.25 6.49
CA LEU A 64 8.43 -13.82 6.68
C LEU A 64 7.69 -13.56 7.98
N ASP A 65 8.10 -12.49 8.70
CA ASP A 65 7.33 -11.90 9.79
C ASP A 65 6.28 -10.88 9.28
N LEU A 66 6.47 -10.36 8.07
CA LEU A 66 5.59 -9.37 7.44
C LEU A 66 5.61 -9.49 5.91
N LEU A 67 4.45 -9.42 5.30
CA LEU A 67 4.28 -9.25 3.85
C LEU A 67 3.78 -7.84 3.54
N VAL A 68 4.49 -7.13 2.67
CA VAL A 68 4.04 -5.86 2.08
C VAL A 68 3.56 -6.10 0.66
N VAL A 69 2.30 -5.80 0.37
CA VAL A 69 1.71 -5.87 -0.97
C VAL A 69 1.69 -4.48 -1.57
N ALA A 70 2.63 -4.21 -2.49
CA ALA A 70 2.84 -2.96 -3.20
C ALA A 70 2.87 -3.15 -4.73
N SER A 71 2.17 -4.16 -5.21
CA SER A 71 2.02 -4.54 -6.61
C SER A 71 0.99 -3.64 -7.34
N ALA A 72 0.54 -4.04 -8.52
CA ALA A 72 -0.59 -3.38 -9.17
C ALA A 72 -1.90 -3.75 -8.46
N ASN A 73 -2.88 -2.82 -8.46
CA ASN A 73 -4.12 -2.95 -7.69
C ASN A 73 -4.88 -4.27 -7.94
N ASN A 74 -4.78 -4.81 -9.16
CA ASN A 74 -5.45 -6.07 -9.52
C ASN A 74 -4.84 -7.32 -8.84
N ALA A 75 -3.66 -7.21 -8.26
CA ALA A 75 -3.00 -8.31 -7.55
C ALA A 75 -3.13 -8.19 -6.01
N HIS A 76 -3.60 -7.06 -5.49
CA HIS A 76 -3.66 -6.80 -4.05
C HIS A 76 -4.44 -7.89 -3.30
N ALA A 77 -5.68 -8.14 -3.71
CA ALA A 77 -6.55 -9.08 -2.99
C ALA A 77 -5.98 -10.50 -2.98
N SER A 78 -5.58 -11.03 -4.14
CA SER A 78 -5.06 -12.39 -4.23
C SER A 78 -3.78 -12.58 -3.42
N GLN A 79 -2.83 -11.65 -3.53
CA GLN A 79 -1.56 -11.73 -2.80
C GLN A 79 -1.74 -11.58 -1.29
N ALA A 80 -2.60 -10.63 -0.87
CA ALA A 80 -2.90 -10.45 0.54
C ALA A 80 -3.57 -11.68 1.15
N ILE A 81 -4.59 -12.24 0.50
CA ILE A 81 -5.28 -13.44 0.96
C ILE A 81 -4.33 -14.64 1.06
N THR A 82 -3.39 -14.78 0.10
CA THR A 82 -2.38 -15.86 0.15
C THR A 82 -1.46 -15.68 1.35
N GLY A 83 -0.99 -14.45 1.63
CA GLY A 83 -0.18 -14.15 2.83
C GLY A 83 -0.93 -14.43 4.13
N LEU A 84 -2.19 -13.98 4.23
CA LEU A 84 -3.03 -14.21 5.41
C LEU A 84 -3.28 -15.71 5.67
N LYS A 85 -3.52 -16.50 4.61
CA LYS A 85 -3.66 -17.97 4.70
C LYS A 85 -2.38 -18.66 5.19
N ALA A 86 -1.22 -18.11 4.86
CA ALA A 86 0.08 -18.59 5.33
C ALA A 86 0.40 -18.15 6.77
N GLY A 87 -0.49 -17.37 7.43
CA GLY A 87 -0.27 -16.87 8.78
C GLY A 87 0.69 -15.69 8.86
N VAL A 88 1.01 -15.05 7.73
CA VAL A 88 1.91 -13.90 7.66
C VAL A 88 1.10 -12.61 7.72
N PRO A 89 1.34 -11.70 8.70
CA PRO A 89 0.74 -10.37 8.74
C PRO A 89 0.95 -9.60 7.44
N VAL A 90 -0.08 -8.84 7.01
CA VAL A 90 -0.05 -8.17 5.69
C VAL A 90 -0.28 -6.66 5.81
N VAL A 91 0.60 -5.88 5.18
CA VAL A 91 0.37 -4.47 4.85
C VAL A 91 0.09 -4.34 3.36
N ILE A 92 -1.06 -3.80 2.99
CA ILE A 92 -1.44 -3.59 1.59
C ILE A 92 -1.31 -2.12 1.25
N ASP A 93 -0.65 -1.78 0.14
CA ASP A 93 -0.72 -0.40 -0.39
C ASP A 93 -2.17 -0.06 -0.77
N LYS A 94 -2.51 1.21 -0.76
CA LYS A 94 -3.86 1.66 -1.13
C LYS A 94 -4.11 1.52 -2.65
N PRO A 95 -5.34 1.22 -3.05
CA PRO A 95 -6.48 0.80 -2.25
C PRO A 95 -6.32 -0.65 -1.77
N MET A 96 -6.94 -1.03 -0.65
CA MET A 96 -6.90 -2.41 -0.14
C MET A 96 -7.38 -3.41 -1.20
N GLY A 97 -8.51 -3.13 -1.82
CA GLY A 97 -9.09 -3.86 -2.95
C GLY A 97 -9.64 -2.89 -3.99
N ARG A 98 -9.89 -3.35 -5.21
CA ARG A 98 -10.51 -2.55 -6.29
C ARG A 98 -12.01 -2.35 -6.08
N THR A 99 -12.63 -3.25 -5.33
CA THR A 99 -14.07 -3.29 -5.06
C THR A 99 -14.32 -3.56 -3.58
N LEU A 100 -15.55 -3.25 -3.12
CA LEU A 100 -16.00 -3.63 -1.78
C LEU A 100 -15.86 -5.14 -1.56
N LYS A 101 -16.27 -5.96 -2.53
CA LYS A 101 -16.17 -7.42 -2.46
C LYS A 101 -14.73 -7.89 -2.20
N GLU A 102 -13.74 -7.40 -2.96
CA GLU A 102 -12.33 -7.75 -2.72
C GLU A 102 -11.87 -7.35 -1.31
N THR A 103 -12.29 -6.18 -0.84
CA THR A 103 -11.96 -5.70 0.50
C THR A 103 -12.57 -6.59 1.58
N GLU A 104 -13.85 -6.96 1.42
CA GLU A 104 -14.54 -7.89 2.34
C GLU A 104 -13.88 -9.27 2.35
N GLU A 105 -13.49 -9.81 1.20
CA GLU A 105 -12.77 -11.09 1.09
C GLU A 105 -11.43 -11.06 1.84
N ILE A 106 -10.67 -9.96 1.77
CA ILE A 106 -9.43 -9.77 2.52
C ILE A 106 -9.71 -9.74 4.02
N ILE A 107 -10.70 -8.96 4.46
CA ILE A 107 -11.09 -8.85 5.88
C ILE A 107 -11.58 -10.20 6.42
N GLN A 108 -12.36 -10.94 5.64
CA GLN A 108 -12.81 -12.28 6.00
C GLN A 108 -11.63 -13.25 6.14
N ALA A 109 -10.67 -13.23 5.22
CA ALA A 109 -9.45 -14.04 5.31
C ALA A 109 -8.65 -13.70 6.56
N SER A 110 -8.45 -12.43 6.88
CA SER A 110 -7.79 -11.99 8.11
C SER A 110 -8.46 -12.58 9.36
N LYS A 111 -9.79 -12.51 9.44
CA LYS A 111 -10.56 -13.08 10.56
C LYS A 111 -10.47 -14.60 10.60
N GLN A 112 -10.63 -15.27 9.46
CA GLN A 112 -10.63 -16.73 9.36
C GLN A 112 -9.31 -17.36 9.78
N PHE A 113 -8.19 -16.73 9.38
CA PHE A 113 -6.84 -17.23 9.68
C PHE A 113 -6.22 -16.56 10.90
N ASN A 114 -6.97 -15.70 11.59
CA ASN A 114 -6.51 -14.92 12.76
C ASN A 114 -5.17 -14.22 12.51
N THR A 115 -5.01 -13.63 11.29
CA THR A 115 -3.78 -13.00 10.83
C THR A 115 -4.04 -11.52 10.55
N PRO A 116 -3.27 -10.58 11.13
CA PRO A 116 -3.50 -9.15 10.98
C PRO A 116 -3.33 -8.66 9.54
N VAL A 117 -4.20 -7.71 9.13
CA VAL A 117 -4.07 -6.97 7.88
C VAL A 117 -4.31 -5.48 8.11
N THR A 118 -3.58 -4.65 7.38
CA THR A 118 -3.81 -3.19 7.37
C THR A 118 -3.54 -2.60 5.98
N THR A 119 -4.04 -1.38 5.75
CA THR A 119 -3.80 -0.63 4.52
C THR A 119 -2.87 0.55 4.78
N PHE A 120 -1.91 0.76 3.89
CA PHE A 120 -0.93 1.83 3.99
C PHE A 120 -1.51 3.17 3.50
N PHE A 121 -2.28 3.83 4.35
CA PHE A 121 -2.76 5.20 4.10
C PHE A 121 -1.74 6.23 4.57
N ASN A 122 -0.63 6.34 3.84
CA ASN A 122 0.52 7.17 4.22
C ASN A 122 0.18 8.66 4.40
N ARG A 123 -0.78 9.19 3.64
CA ARG A 123 -1.14 10.62 3.68
C ARG A 123 -1.73 11.08 5.02
N LYS A 124 -2.23 10.18 5.84
CA LYS A 124 -2.65 10.50 7.21
C LYS A 124 -1.51 11.02 8.10
N TRP A 125 -0.26 10.70 7.72
CA TRP A 125 0.96 11.03 8.46
C TRP A 125 1.74 12.19 7.84
N ASP A 126 1.23 12.80 6.77
CA ASP A 126 1.82 14.00 6.19
C ASP A 126 1.66 15.17 7.17
N SER A 127 2.62 16.09 7.18
CA SER A 127 2.66 17.21 8.15
C SER A 127 1.44 18.11 8.08
N ASP A 128 0.87 18.32 6.90
CA ASP A 128 -0.38 19.07 6.70
C ASP A 128 -1.59 18.34 7.32
N ALA A 129 -1.71 17.03 7.10
CA ALA A 129 -2.78 16.22 7.66
C ALA A 129 -2.75 16.21 9.20
N LEU A 130 -1.56 16.01 9.78
CA LEU A 130 -1.38 16.03 11.24
C LEU A 130 -1.64 17.44 11.84
N THR A 131 -1.25 18.50 11.13
CA THR A 131 -1.49 19.87 11.55
C THR A 131 -2.99 20.19 11.56
N ILE A 132 -3.71 19.83 10.48
CA ILE A 132 -5.16 20.02 10.41
C ILE A 132 -5.88 19.23 11.51
N LYS A 133 -5.50 17.96 11.70
CA LYS A 133 -6.06 17.13 12.78
C LYS A 133 -5.90 17.80 14.15
N LYS A 134 -4.72 18.34 14.42
CA LYS A 134 -4.45 19.05 15.69
C LYS A 134 -5.28 20.32 15.81
N VAL A 135 -5.36 21.16 14.77
CA VAL A 135 -6.17 22.39 14.78
C VAL A 135 -7.65 22.10 15.03
N ILE A 136 -8.17 21.00 14.46
CA ILE A 136 -9.55 20.55 14.69
C ILE A 136 -9.73 20.10 16.15
N SER A 137 -8.83 19.22 16.64
CA SER A 137 -8.93 18.67 18.00
C SER A 137 -8.79 19.74 19.10
N ASP A 138 -7.99 20.77 18.85
CA ASP A 138 -7.79 21.88 19.79
C ASP A 138 -8.96 22.89 19.75
N GLY A 139 -9.93 22.71 18.84
CA GLY A 139 -11.08 23.60 18.70
C GLY A 139 -10.76 25.01 18.19
N VAL A 140 -9.57 25.23 17.63
CA VAL A 140 -9.05 26.57 17.23
C VAL A 140 -9.97 27.26 16.22
N ILE A 141 -10.59 26.49 15.32
CA ILE A 141 -11.47 26.99 14.26
C ILE A 141 -12.96 26.80 14.58
N GLY A 142 -13.28 26.39 15.82
CA GLY A 142 -14.64 26.17 16.27
C GLY A 142 -15.33 24.98 15.58
N LYS A 143 -16.69 25.05 15.51
CA LYS A 143 -17.48 23.97 14.92
C LYS A 143 -17.33 23.94 13.40
N ILE A 144 -16.82 22.86 12.86
CA ILE A 144 -16.67 22.65 11.42
C ILE A 144 -18.02 22.20 10.85
N PHE A 145 -18.45 22.81 9.75
CA PHE A 145 -19.69 22.49 9.05
C PHE A 145 -19.46 22.12 7.57
N ARG A 146 -18.23 22.32 7.05
CA ARG A 146 -17.86 21.98 5.68
C ARG A 146 -16.39 21.65 5.57
N LEU A 147 -16.06 20.58 4.85
CA LEU A 147 -14.72 20.22 4.42
C LEU A 147 -14.66 20.19 2.90
N GLU A 148 -13.66 20.82 2.32
CA GLU A 148 -13.29 20.64 0.92
C GLU A 148 -11.82 20.23 0.86
N SER A 149 -11.54 19.13 0.19
CA SER A 149 -10.18 18.62 -0.03
C SER A 149 -9.99 18.25 -1.48
N ARG A 150 -8.88 18.69 -2.10
CA ARG A 150 -8.64 18.53 -3.52
C ARG A 150 -7.21 18.08 -3.79
N PHE A 151 -7.03 17.15 -4.72
CA PHE A 151 -5.77 16.87 -5.38
C PHE A 151 -5.87 17.29 -6.84
N GLU A 152 -5.19 18.36 -7.19
CA GLU A 152 -5.18 18.93 -8.53
C GLU A 152 -3.77 18.84 -9.12
N ARG A 153 -3.66 18.28 -10.32
CA ARG A 153 -2.41 18.17 -11.06
C ARG A 153 -2.63 18.50 -12.51
N PHE A 154 -1.80 19.38 -13.02
CA PHE A 154 -1.73 19.58 -14.49
C PHE A 154 -0.99 18.42 -15.14
N ARG A 155 -1.56 17.88 -16.21
CA ARG A 155 -0.93 16.92 -17.10
C ARG A 155 -1.23 17.30 -18.53
N GLU A 156 -0.17 17.56 -19.30
CA GLU A 156 -0.29 17.94 -20.71
C GLU A 156 -0.71 16.76 -21.60
N ALA A 157 -0.25 15.55 -21.26
CA ALA A 157 -0.55 14.34 -22.01
C ALA A 157 -0.67 13.11 -21.11
N ILE A 158 -1.45 12.13 -21.56
CA ILE A 158 -1.55 10.81 -20.93
C ILE A 158 -0.23 10.06 -21.11
N ASN A 159 0.28 9.44 -20.05
CA ASN A 159 1.42 8.55 -20.15
C ASN A 159 0.99 7.16 -20.66
N PRO A 160 1.35 6.76 -21.89
CA PRO A 160 0.91 5.47 -22.46
C PRO A 160 1.38 4.24 -21.65
N GLY A 161 2.48 4.38 -20.90
CA GLY A 161 3.02 3.31 -20.04
C GLY A 161 2.41 3.24 -18.64
N SER A 162 1.53 4.19 -18.27
CA SER A 162 0.92 4.23 -16.95
C SER A 162 -0.37 3.41 -16.92
N TRP A 163 -0.37 2.30 -16.21
CA TRP A 163 -1.57 1.51 -15.97
C TRP A 163 -2.69 2.34 -15.27
N ARG A 164 -2.30 3.28 -14.40
CA ARG A 164 -3.24 4.17 -13.70
C ARG A 164 -4.08 5.03 -14.63
N GLU A 165 -3.52 5.39 -15.78
CA GLU A 165 -4.13 6.30 -16.75
C GLU A 165 -4.80 5.55 -17.91
N ASN A 166 -4.40 4.31 -18.16
CA ASN A 166 -4.84 3.52 -19.32
C ASN A 166 -5.77 2.36 -18.99
N GLN A 167 -5.82 1.92 -17.74
CA GLN A 167 -6.75 0.89 -17.30
C GLN A 167 -8.03 1.50 -16.72
N ASN A 168 -9.15 0.83 -16.90
CA ASN A 168 -10.42 1.23 -16.28
C ASN A 168 -10.46 0.85 -14.79
N ALA A 169 -11.50 1.30 -14.08
CA ALA A 169 -11.64 1.05 -12.64
C ALA A 169 -11.74 -0.45 -12.29
N SER A 170 -12.38 -1.27 -13.14
CA SER A 170 -12.49 -2.72 -12.92
C SER A 170 -11.16 -3.45 -13.03
N GLU A 171 -10.21 -2.88 -13.76
CA GLU A 171 -8.82 -3.37 -13.87
C GLU A 171 -7.88 -2.80 -12.80
N GLY A 172 -8.37 -1.85 -12.00
CA GLY A 172 -7.61 -1.21 -10.93
C GLY A 172 -7.01 0.14 -11.29
N GLY A 173 -7.27 0.66 -12.49
CA GLY A 173 -6.88 2.00 -12.92
C GLY A 173 -7.83 3.09 -12.44
N CYS A 174 -7.72 4.26 -13.01
CA CYS A 174 -8.45 5.52 -12.81
C CYS A 174 -8.06 6.35 -11.57
N ILE A 175 -8.33 7.64 -11.69
CA ILE A 175 -8.05 8.65 -10.63
C ILE A 175 -8.81 8.34 -9.33
N LEU A 176 -10.00 7.79 -9.42
CA LEU A 176 -10.83 7.46 -8.26
C LEU A 176 -10.10 6.50 -7.32
N LEU A 177 -9.55 5.39 -7.84
CA LEU A 177 -8.81 4.41 -7.04
C LEU A 177 -7.38 4.89 -6.68
N ASP A 178 -6.81 5.82 -7.43
CA ASP A 178 -5.46 6.32 -7.13
C ASP A 178 -5.47 7.45 -6.07
N LEU A 179 -6.34 8.44 -6.19
CA LEU A 179 -6.29 9.66 -5.36
C LEU A 179 -7.39 9.74 -4.28
N GLN A 180 -8.60 9.31 -4.58
CA GLN A 180 -9.72 9.40 -3.62
C GLN A 180 -9.46 8.67 -2.30
N PRO A 181 -8.81 7.49 -2.23
CA PRO A 181 -8.54 6.83 -0.97
C PRO A 181 -7.73 7.69 0.00
N HIS A 182 -6.83 8.53 -0.50
CA HIS A 182 -6.08 9.46 0.34
C HIS A 182 -6.97 10.56 0.94
N LEU A 183 -7.80 11.21 0.09
CA LEU A 183 -8.69 12.28 0.54
C LEU A 183 -9.73 11.76 1.55
N LEU A 184 -10.33 10.62 1.22
CA LEU A 184 -11.35 10.00 2.08
C LEU A 184 -10.77 9.52 3.40
N SER A 185 -9.63 8.83 3.37
CA SER A 185 -9.00 8.31 4.59
C SER A 185 -8.58 9.42 5.56
N THR A 186 -8.13 10.56 5.03
CA THR A 186 -7.78 11.74 5.87
C THR A 186 -9.03 12.38 6.45
N ALA A 187 -10.09 12.55 5.66
CA ALA A 187 -11.34 13.11 6.14
C ALA A 187 -11.98 12.25 7.25
N LEU A 188 -12.02 10.94 7.07
CA LEU A 188 -12.50 10.00 8.09
C LEU A 188 -11.65 10.05 9.37
N ASP A 189 -10.33 10.19 9.24
CA ASP A 189 -9.42 10.31 10.39
C ASP A 189 -9.59 11.62 11.19
N TRP A 190 -9.99 12.70 10.52
CA TRP A 190 -10.19 13.99 11.17
C TRP A 190 -11.53 14.12 11.91
N PHE A 191 -12.54 13.36 11.52
CA PHE A 191 -13.91 13.50 12.02
C PHE A 191 -14.43 12.24 12.73
N ASP A 192 -13.57 11.25 13.02
CA ASP A 192 -13.90 10.00 13.71
C ASP A 192 -15.15 9.31 13.12
N ALA A 193 -15.23 9.23 11.78
CA ALA A 193 -16.39 8.72 11.05
C ALA A 193 -16.18 7.29 10.53
#